data_d2a04a47766f7186763cf3b2f2070a50
#
_entry.id   d2a04a47766f7186763cf3b2f2070a50
#
_cell.length_a   1.000
_cell.length_b   1.000
_cell.length_c   1.000
_cell.angle_alpha   90.00
_cell.angle_beta   90.00
_cell.angle_gamma   90.00
#
_symmetry.space_group_name_H-M   'P 1'
#
loop_
_entity.id
_entity.type
_entity.pdbx_description
1 polymer ?
#
loop_
_entity_poly.entity_id
_entity_poly.type
_entity_poly.pdbx_seq_one_letter_code
_entity_poly.pdbx_strand_id
1 'polypeptide(L)'
;MAQLTSFPQQDRIRVLAADNTSMNTQLLVETLGRDGQFNVASPASKEAEILAVLKRERSQIALISARQGTDVRGGFGLSREICSTSPTTRVIMLLDSSERTPVIDAFRSGARGVFCRTESLKLLAKSIKCVHEGQIWANSSELQFLLEAMSEPVPMKFVSASGDALLSAREVDVVRCVAEGLSNREIAQRLNLREHTVKNYLFRIFDKLGVSSRVEVVLYALGNHGAAAAKADADVNSKKDTTAAPRADLPVRVMRR
;
A
#
# COMPACT_ATOMS: atom_id res chain seq x y z
N MET A 1 44.38 -11.94 -16.30
CA MET A 1 44.03 -10.53 -15.97
C MET A 1 42.67 -10.24 -16.57
N ALA A 2 41.62 -10.31 -15.77
CA ALA A 2 40.26 -9.97 -16.22
C ALA A 2 40.14 -8.43 -16.23
N GLN A 3 39.88 -7.88 -17.39
CA GLN A 3 39.59 -6.45 -17.54
C GLN A 3 38.28 -6.11 -16.82
N LEU A 4 38.37 -5.36 -15.74
CA LEU A 4 37.23 -4.68 -15.11
C LEU A 4 36.74 -3.64 -16.09
N THR A 5 35.70 -3.94 -16.86
CA THR A 5 34.94 -2.97 -17.65
C THR A 5 34.28 -2.02 -16.71
N SER A 6 34.89 -0.85 -16.47
CA SER A 6 34.25 0.25 -15.73
C SER A 6 33.15 0.85 -16.62
N PHE A 7 31.89 0.56 -16.30
CA PHE A 7 30.77 1.25 -16.89
C PHE A 7 30.83 2.73 -16.52
N PRO A 8 30.52 3.66 -17.45
CA PRO A 8 30.42 5.08 -17.13
C PRO A 8 29.36 5.28 -16.06
N GLN A 9 29.62 6.20 -15.13
CA GLN A 9 28.76 6.43 -13.94
C GLN A 9 27.31 6.80 -14.28
N GLN A 10 27.02 7.23 -15.50
CA GLN A 10 25.68 7.60 -16.01
C GLN A 10 24.79 6.40 -16.35
N ASP A 11 25.34 5.20 -16.56
CA ASP A 11 24.58 4.00 -16.97
C ASP A 11 24.19 3.06 -15.80
N ARG A 12 24.55 3.41 -14.56
CA ARG A 12 24.29 2.56 -13.42
C ARG A 12 22.85 2.70 -12.95
N ILE A 13 22.19 1.55 -12.69
CA ILE A 13 20.84 1.54 -12.12
C ILE A 13 20.88 2.08 -10.69
N ARG A 14 20.13 3.15 -10.40
CA ARG A 14 20.04 3.72 -9.06
C ARG A 14 19.05 2.89 -8.22
N VAL A 15 19.57 2.27 -7.16
CA VAL A 15 18.83 1.35 -6.29
C VAL A 15 18.81 1.89 -4.87
N LEU A 16 17.64 1.92 -4.27
CA LEU A 16 17.48 2.11 -2.83
C LEU A 16 17.18 0.74 -2.19
N ALA A 17 17.83 0.42 -1.08
CA ALA A 17 17.55 -0.77 -0.29
C ALA A 17 17.10 -0.37 1.11
N ALA A 18 15.94 -0.87 1.55
CA ALA A 18 15.38 -0.67 2.87
C ALA A 18 14.86 -2.00 3.42
N ASP A 19 15.63 -2.56 4.34
CA ASP A 19 15.31 -3.81 5.01
C ASP A 19 14.77 -3.56 6.44
N ASN A 20 14.23 -4.60 7.07
CA ASN A 20 13.68 -4.54 8.42
C ASN A 20 14.73 -4.26 9.50
N THR A 21 16.02 -4.50 9.21
CA THR A 21 17.14 -4.20 10.11
C THR A 21 18.23 -3.41 9.40
N SER A 22 18.90 -2.54 10.14
CA SER A 22 20.03 -1.75 9.63
C SER A 22 21.14 -2.65 9.10
N MET A 23 21.40 -3.78 9.75
CA MET A 23 22.43 -4.73 9.33
C MET A 23 22.12 -5.33 7.96
N ASN A 24 20.87 -5.78 7.74
CA ASN A 24 20.46 -6.33 6.45
C ASN A 24 20.50 -5.26 5.35
N THR A 25 20.08 -4.04 5.67
CA THR A 25 20.18 -2.92 4.73
C THR A 25 21.64 -2.67 4.33
N GLN A 26 22.56 -2.64 5.29
CA GLN A 26 23.98 -2.44 5.00
C GLN A 26 24.55 -3.59 4.15
N LEU A 27 24.22 -4.84 4.48
CA LEU A 27 24.66 -6.00 3.69
C LEU A 27 24.17 -5.94 2.24
N LEU A 28 22.93 -5.53 2.01
CA LEU A 28 22.38 -5.34 0.66
C LEU A 28 23.12 -4.21 -0.07
N VAL A 29 23.35 -3.08 0.59
CA VAL A 29 24.06 -1.92 0.02
C VAL A 29 25.49 -2.32 -0.36
N GLU A 30 26.24 -2.98 0.52
CA GLU A 30 27.60 -3.43 0.26
C GLU A 30 27.67 -4.47 -0.87
N THR A 31 26.75 -5.44 -0.84
CA THR A 31 26.74 -6.53 -1.83
C THR A 31 26.41 -6.02 -3.22
N LEU A 32 25.37 -5.19 -3.35
CA LEU A 32 24.99 -4.59 -4.62
C LEU A 32 25.98 -3.53 -5.08
N GLY A 33 26.60 -2.79 -4.15
CA GLY A 33 27.61 -1.77 -4.47
C GLY A 33 28.91 -2.35 -5.05
N ARG A 34 29.20 -3.64 -4.79
CA ARG A 34 30.33 -4.35 -5.42
C ARG A 34 30.07 -4.68 -6.89
N ASP A 35 28.80 -4.75 -7.30
CA ASP A 35 28.43 -4.90 -8.71
C ASP A 35 28.46 -3.52 -9.38
N GLY A 36 29.40 -3.32 -10.29
CA GLY A 36 29.61 -2.04 -10.99
C GLY A 36 28.41 -1.53 -11.78
N GLN A 37 27.33 -2.29 -11.89
CA GLN A 37 26.12 -1.95 -12.61
C GLN A 37 25.10 -1.17 -11.76
N PHE A 38 25.26 -1.15 -10.44
CA PHE A 38 24.34 -0.47 -9.52
C PHE A 38 24.99 0.74 -8.86
N ASN A 39 24.19 1.78 -8.66
CA ASN A 39 24.49 2.88 -7.77
C ASN A 39 23.49 2.80 -6.61
N VAL A 40 23.97 2.35 -5.44
CA VAL A 40 23.11 2.07 -4.30
C VAL A 40 23.05 3.28 -3.39
N ALA A 41 21.86 3.76 -3.10
CA ALA A 41 21.62 4.90 -2.21
C ALA A 41 22.06 4.60 -0.77
N SER A 42 22.32 5.65 -0.01
CA SER A 42 22.68 5.54 1.41
C SER A 42 21.62 4.75 2.20
N PRO A 43 22.04 3.93 3.18
CA PRO A 43 21.12 3.16 4.00
C PRO A 43 20.09 4.06 4.70
N ALA A 44 18.81 3.70 4.65
CA ALA A 44 17.72 4.35 5.34
C ALA A 44 16.85 3.28 6.03
N SER A 45 16.36 3.57 7.24
CA SER A 45 15.61 2.59 8.04
C SER A 45 14.21 3.08 8.43
N LYS A 46 14.01 4.40 8.49
CA LYS A 46 12.70 4.98 8.82
C LYS A 46 11.96 5.37 7.54
N GLU A 47 10.66 5.19 7.51
CA GLU A 47 9.82 5.46 6.34
C GLU A 47 10.02 6.86 5.76
N ALA A 48 9.97 7.91 6.58
CA ALA A 48 10.20 9.27 6.14
C ALA A 48 11.61 9.48 5.56
N GLU A 49 12.63 8.82 6.11
CA GLU A 49 13.99 8.85 5.61
C GLU A 49 14.12 8.13 4.27
N ILE A 50 13.48 6.96 4.14
CA ILE A 50 13.44 6.18 2.90
C ILE A 50 12.84 7.03 1.77
N LEU A 51 11.71 7.67 2.00
CA LEU A 51 11.06 8.54 1.02
C LEU A 51 11.91 9.77 0.65
N ALA A 52 12.60 10.36 1.65
CA ALA A 52 13.50 11.49 1.41
C ALA A 52 14.72 11.09 0.56
N VAL A 53 15.35 9.96 0.90
CA VAL A 53 16.50 9.42 0.14
C VAL A 53 16.07 9.05 -1.28
N LEU A 54 14.93 8.39 -1.44
CA LEU A 54 14.38 8.00 -2.74
C LEU A 54 14.20 9.20 -3.68
N LYS A 55 13.65 10.31 -3.17
CA LYS A 55 13.47 11.55 -3.93
C LYS A 55 14.81 12.23 -4.24
N ARG A 56 15.71 12.33 -3.24
CA ARG A 56 17.02 12.97 -3.39
C ARG A 56 17.89 12.25 -4.41
N GLU A 57 18.00 10.94 -4.31
CA GLU A 57 18.86 10.10 -5.16
C GLU A 57 18.17 9.73 -6.48
N ARG A 58 16.88 10.06 -6.64
CA ARG A 58 16.07 9.69 -7.83
C ARG A 58 16.17 8.21 -8.14
N SER A 59 15.98 7.36 -7.13
CA SER A 59 16.13 5.91 -7.26
C SER A 59 15.15 5.35 -8.29
N GLN A 60 15.65 4.49 -9.17
CA GLN A 60 14.84 3.84 -10.22
C GLN A 60 14.20 2.55 -9.72
N ILE A 61 14.92 1.87 -8.79
CA ILE A 61 14.45 0.65 -8.14
C ILE A 61 14.49 0.85 -6.63
N ALA A 62 13.44 0.42 -5.94
CA ALA A 62 13.37 0.35 -4.49
C ALA A 62 13.20 -1.11 -4.04
N LEU A 63 14.16 -1.61 -3.29
CA LEU A 63 14.08 -2.92 -2.60
C LEU A 63 13.49 -2.67 -1.23
N ILE A 64 12.26 -3.12 -0.99
CA ILE A 64 11.53 -2.85 0.25
C ILE A 64 11.19 -4.17 0.94
N SER A 65 11.59 -4.33 2.20
CA SER A 65 11.16 -5.46 3.02
C SER A 65 9.65 -5.39 3.29
N ALA A 66 8.94 -6.50 3.19
CA ALA A 66 7.54 -6.59 3.58
C ALA A 66 7.34 -6.22 5.06
N ARG A 67 8.31 -6.57 5.90
CA ARG A 67 8.38 -6.19 7.31
C ARG A 67 9.19 -4.91 7.47
N GLN A 68 8.67 -3.93 8.22
CA GLN A 68 9.37 -2.70 8.58
C GLN A 68 9.39 -2.57 10.12
N GLY A 69 10.58 -2.65 10.71
CA GLY A 69 10.73 -2.63 12.17
C GLY A 69 9.88 -3.69 12.87
N THR A 70 8.96 -3.26 13.73
CA THR A 70 8.00 -4.13 14.43
C THR A 70 6.73 -4.41 13.63
N ASP A 71 6.46 -3.64 12.57
CA ASP A 71 5.29 -3.84 11.71
C ASP A 71 5.57 -4.91 10.66
N VAL A 72 4.87 -6.04 10.80
CA VAL A 72 4.98 -7.19 9.89
C VAL A 72 4.49 -6.87 8.47
N ARG A 73 3.68 -5.82 8.30
CA ARG A 73 3.07 -5.45 7.03
C ARG A 73 3.38 -4.02 6.58
N GLY A 74 4.18 -3.28 7.33
CA GLY A 74 4.51 -1.87 7.07
C GLY A 74 5.12 -1.64 5.68
N GLY A 75 5.90 -2.59 5.18
CA GLY A 75 6.49 -2.48 3.84
C GLY A 75 5.49 -2.41 2.70
N PHE A 76 4.29 -3.01 2.84
CA PHE A 76 3.25 -2.90 1.82
C PHE A 76 2.62 -1.49 1.78
N GLY A 77 2.50 -0.84 2.95
CA GLY A 77 2.10 0.56 3.07
C GLY A 77 3.09 1.48 2.37
N LEU A 78 4.36 1.35 2.73
CA LEU A 78 5.46 2.09 2.14
C LEU A 78 5.55 1.90 0.61
N SER A 79 5.35 0.67 0.11
CA SER A 79 5.31 0.39 -1.33
C SER A 79 4.22 1.20 -2.04
N ARG A 80 2.99 1.24 -1.49
CA ARG A 80 1.89 2.05 -2.04
C ARG A 80 2.22 3.53 -2.06
N GLU A 81 2.82 4.04 -0.99
CA GLU A 81 3.23 5.44 -0.91
C GLU A 81 4.31 5.78 -1.93
N ILE A 82 5.32 4.91 -2.11
CA ILE A 82 6.35 5.07 -3.15
C ILE A 82 5.70 5.11 -4.53
N CYS A 83 4.81 4.16 -4.84
CA CYS A 83 4.15 4.10 -6.14
C CYS A 83 3.28 5.33 -6.43
N SER A 84 2.67 5.93 -5.40
CA SER A 84 1.85 7.14 -5.54
C SER A 84 2.68 8.42 -5.65
N THR A 85 3.77 8.54 -4.88
CA THR A 85 4.59 9.77 -4.79
C THR A 85 5.75 9.79 -5.78
N SER A 86 6.19 8.64 -6.26
CA SER A 86 7.35 8.47 -7.14
C SER A 86 7.08 7.42 -8.23
N PRO A 87 6.18 7.71 -9.19
CA PRO A 87 5.71 6.73 -10.19
C PRO A 87 6.80 6.21 -11.14
N THR A 88 7.94 6.86 -11.20
CA THR A 88 9.11 6.41 -11.97
C THR A 88 9.95 5.37 -11.23
N THR A 89 9.76 5.23 -9.91
CA THR A 89 10.44 4.22 -9.09
C THR A 89 9.65 2.92 -9.12
N ARG A 90 10.31 1.83 -9.42
CA ARG A 90 9.70 0.48 -9.39
C ARG A 90 10.11 -0.24 -8.13
N VAL A 91 9.13 -0.84 -7.46
CA VAL A 91 9.34 -1.53 -6.19
C VAL A 91 9.52 -3.03 -6.42
N ILE A 92 10.53 -3.61 -5.78
CA ILE A 92 10.69 -5.06 -5.59
C ILE A 92 10.50 -5.33 -4.10
N MET A 93 9.52 -6.15 -3.76
CA MET A 93 9.24 -6.52 -2.38
C MET A 93 10.13 -7.69 -1.94
N LEU A 94 10.85 -7.51 -0.84
CA LEU A 94 11.65 -8.57 -0.21
C LEU A 94 10.76 -9.33 0.78
N LEU A 95 10.53 -10.63 0.51
CA LEU A 95 9.67 -11.52 1.28
C LEU A 95 10.50 -12.56 2.05
N ASP A 96 10.02 -12.96 3.23
CA ASP A 96 10.62 -14.06 3.99
C ASP A 96 10.21 -15.43 3.44
N SER A 97 9.03 -15.51 2.79
CA SER A 97 8.51 -16.72 2.13
C SER A 97 7.75 -16.37 0.86
N SER A 98 7.73 -17.31 -0.11
CA SER A 98 6.92 -17.19 -1.34
C SER A 98 5.52 -17.78 -1.12
N GLU A 99 4.86 -17.46 0.00
CA GLU A 99 3.49 -17.87 0.25
C GLU A 99 2.49 -16.99 -0.51
N ARG A 100 1.31 -17.55 -0.78
CA ARG A 100 0.25 -16.92 -1.58
C ARG A 100 -0.13 -15.52 -1.10
N THR A 101 -0.38 -15.34 0.20
CA THR A 101 -0.87 -14.08 0.75
C THR A 101 0.16 -12.94 0.65
N PRO A 102 1.41 -13.09 1.12
CA PRO A 102 2.43 -12.04 0.99
C PRO A 102 2.73 -11.67 -0.47
N VAL A 103 2.73 -12.66 -1.38
CA VAL A 103 2.94 -12.42 -2.81
C VAL A 103 1.83 -11.55 -3.39
N ILE A 104 0.57 -11.91 -3.15
CA ILE A 104 -0.58 -11.14 -3.63
C ILE A 104 -0.58 -9.72 -3.03
N ASP A 105 -0.29 -9.57 -1.74
CA ASP A 105 -0.23 -8.27 -1.07
C ASP A 105 0.90 -7.39 -1.63
N ALA A 106 2.05 -7.98 -2.00
CA ALA A 106 3.15 -7.26 -2.64
C ALA A 106 2.70 -6.62 -3.97
N PHE A 107 2.11 -7.40 -4.85
CA PHE A 107 1.63 -6.87 -6.14
C PHE A 107 0.44 -5.91 -5.98
N ARG A 108 -0.46 -6.14 -5.03
CA ARG A 108 -1.54 -5.20 -4.69
C ARG A 108 -1.02 -3.89 -4.11
N SER A 109 0.17 -3.88 -3.51
CA SER A 109 0.83 -2.65 -3.06
C SER A 109 1.53 -1.88 -4.17
N GLY A 110 1.47 -2.37 -5.42
CA GLY A 110 2.09 -1.75 -6.59
C GLY A 110 3.51 -2.24 -6.92
N ALA A 111 4.02 -3.23 -6.18
CA ALA A 111 5.32 -3.80 -6.50
C ALA A 111 5.34 -4.40 -7.92
N ARG A 112 6.49 -4.29 -8.60
CA ARG A 112 6.74 -4.86 -9.92
C ARG A 112 7.50 -6.19 -9.85
N GLY A 113 7.91 -6.58 -8.64
CA GLY A 113 8.53 -7.87 -8.42
C GLY A 113 8.48 -8.27 -6.95
N VAL A 114 8.63 -9.55 -6.73
CA VAL A 114 8.86 -10.16 -5.41
C VAL A 114 10.17 -10.91 -5.44
N PHE A 115 10.88 -10.89 -4.33
CA PHE A 115 12.15 -11.62 -4.15
C PHE A 115 12.12 -12.29 -2.78
N CYS A 116 12.23 -13.61 -2.76
CA CYS A 116 12.31 -14.36 -1.52
C CYS A 116 13.75 -14.37 -1.00
N ARG A 117 13.92 -14.10 0.31
CA ARG A 117 15.26 -14.05 0.95
C ARG A 117 15.98 -15.38 0.95
N THR A 118 15.28 -16.47 0.69
CA THR A 118 15.87 -17.80 0.52
C THR A 118 16.58 -17.98 -0.82
N GLU A 119 16.36 -17.06 -1.77
CA GLU A 119 16.99 -17.09 -3.08
C GLU A 119 18.41 -16.50 -3.05
N SER A 120 19.20 -16.83 -4.05
CA SER A 120 20.58 -16.34 -4.13
C SER A 120 20.66 -14.87 -4.51
N LEU A 121 21.63 -14.13 -3.96
CA LEU A 121 21.87 -12.72 -4.28
C LEU A 121 22.16 -12.47 -5.77
N LYS A 122 22.62 -13.48 -6.52
CA LYS A 122 22.80 -13.39 -7.97
C LYS A 122 21.44 -13.20 -8.68
N LEU A 123 20.39 -13.85 -8.17
CA LEU A 123 19.02 -13.66 -8.69
C LEU A 123 18.45 -12.28 -8.33
N LEU A 124 18.82 -11.71 -7.18
CA LEU A 124 18.45 -10.34 -6.83
C LEU A 124 19.00 -9.33 -7.84
N ALA A 125 20.29 -9.44 -8.21
CA ALA A 125 20.86 -8.57 -9.25
C ALA A 125 20.13 -8.71 -10.60
N LYS A 126 19.73 -9.93 -10.97
CA LYS A 126 18.94 -10.20 -12.17
C LYS A 126 17.53 -9.60 -12.05
N SER A 127 16.86 -9.74 -10.91
CA SER A 127 15.52 -9.19 -10.68
C SER A 127 15.50 -7.66 -10.81
N ILE A 128 16.53 -6.99 -10.27
CA ILE A 128 16.70 -5.53 -10.40
C ILE A 128 16.76 -5.11 -11.87
N LYS A 129 17.53 -5.79 -12.69
CA LYS A 129 17.64 -5.48 -14.13
C LYS A 129 16.33 -5.71 -14.86
N CYS A 130 15.70 -6.87 -14.70
CA CYS A 130 14.42 -7.19 -15.31
C CYS A 130 13.35 -6.17 -14.95
N VAL A 131 13.25 -5.80 -13.67
CA VAL A 131 12.28 -4.80 -13.23
C VAL A 131 12.64 -3.41 -13.73
N HIS A 132 13.93 -3.05 -13.80
CA HIS A 132 14.39 -1.79 -14.39
C HIS A 132 14.05 -1.69 -15.89
N GLU A 133 14.05 -2.78 -16.62
CA GLU A 133 13.63 -2.87 -18.03
C GLU A 133 12.10 -2.85 -18.21
N GLY A 134 11.33 -2.88 -17.11
CA GLY A 134 9.86 -2.83 -17.17
C GLY A 134 9.18 -4.18 -17.07
N GLN A 135 9.94 -5.25 -16.92
CA GLN A 135 9.39 -6.60 -16.74
C GLN A 135 8.87 -6.81 -15.32
N ILE A 136 8.02 -7.81 -15.14
CA ILE A 136 7.59 -8.29 -13.82
C ILE A 136 8.53 -9.40 -13.37
N TRP A 137 8.99 -9.34 -12.13
CA TRP A 137 9.79 -10.40 -11.53
C TRP A 137 8.95 -11.22 -10.56
N ALA A 138 8.64 -12.45 -10.94
CA ALA A 138 7.97 -13.45 -10.13
C ALA A 138 8.28 -14.83 -10.72
N ASN A 139 8.34 -15.85 -9.88
CA ASN A 139 8.42 -17.23 -10.35
C ASN A 139 7.06 -17.76 -10.82
N SER A 140 7.03 -18.95 -11.44
CA SER A 140 5.79 -19.51 -12.01
C SER A 140 4.70 -19.74 -10.96
N SER A 141 5.05 -20.16 -9.75
CA SER A 141 4.08 -20.36 -8.66
C SER A 141 3.50 -19.05 -8.16
N GLU A 142 4.33 -18.02 -8.03
CA GLU A 142 3.92 -16.65 -7.64
C GLU A 142 2.99 -16.04 -8.70
N LEU A 143 3.29 -16.22 -9.98
CA LEU A 143 2.40 -15.80 -11.07
C LEU A 143 1.08 -16.55 -11.04
N GLN A 144 1.08 -17.86 -10.73
CA GLN A 144 -0.13 -18.63 -10.57
C GLN A 144 -1.02 -18.06 -9.45
N PHE A 145 -0.45 -17.71 -8.29
CA PHE A 145 -1.19 -17.05 -7.21
C PHE A 145 -1.88 -15.76 -7.66
N LEU A 146 -1.20 -14.98 -8.51
CA LEU A 146 -1.79 -13.73 -9.04
C LEU A 146 -2.94 -14.03 -10.01
N LEU A 147 -2.79 -14.99 -10.91
CA LEU A 147 -3.85 -15.40 -11.84
C LEU A 147 -5.07 -15.93 -11.11
N GLU A 148 -4.86 -16.77 -10.09
CA GLU A 148 -5.94 -17.28 -9.22
C GLU A 148 -6.63 -16.12 -8.47
N ALA A 149 -5.84 -15.17 -7.90
CA ALA A 149 -6.39 -14.03 -7.19
C ALA A 149 -7.17 -13.07 -8.10
N MET A 150 -6.87 -13.02 -9.39
CA MET A 150 -7.65 -12.27 -10.38
C MET A 150 -8.93 -13.01 -10.78
N SER A 151 -8.93 -14.34 -10.74
CA SER A 151 -10.07 -15.18 -11.07
C SER A 151 -11.05 -15.35 -9.91
N GLU A 152 -10.57 -15.23 -8.67
CA GLU A 152 -11.41 -15.25 -7.49
C GLU A 152 -12.19 -13.91 -7.39
N PRO A 153 -13.50 -13.94 -7.12
CA PRO A 153 -14.22 -12.73 -6.76
C PRO A 153 -13.56 -12.16 -5.51
N VAL A 154 -12.99 -10.95 -5.65
CA VAL A 154 -12.25 -10.27 -4.56
C VAL A 154 -13.14 -10.25 -3.33
N PRO A 155 -12.75 -10.83 -2.19
CA PRO A 155 -13.53 -10.70 -0.98
C PRO A 155 -13.54 -9.23 -0.59
N MET A 156 -14.69 -8.57 -0.75
CA MET A 156 -14.88 -7.19 -0.35
C MET A 156 -14.70 -7.11 1.16
N LYS A 157 -13.56 -6.64 1.62
CA LYS A 157 -13.29 -6.37 3.04
C LYS A 157 -13.58 -4.90 3.31
N PHE A 158 -14.70 -4.64 3.94
CA PHE A 158 -15.04 -3.32 4.47
C PHE A 158 -14.49 -3.23 5.89
N VAL A 159 -13.34 -2.60 6.05
CA VAL A 159 -12.68 -2.43 7.36
C VAL A 159 -12.61 -0.95 7.71
N SER A 160 -12.79 -0.64 8.99
CA SER A 160 -12.56 0.71 9.53
C SER A 160 -11.07 1.07 9.53
N ALA A 161 -10.74 2.32 9.83
CA ALA A 161 -9.35 2.76 10.04
C ALA A 161 -8.66 1.98 11.18
N SER A 162 -9.42 1.43 12.15
CA SER A 162 -8.94 0.54 13.22
C SER A 162 -8.76 -0.92 12.79
N GLY A 163 -9.14 -1.28 11.56
CA GLY A 163 -9.04 -2.66 11.05
C GLY A 163 -10.25 -3.55 11.36
N ASP A 164 -11.28 -3.02 12.03
CA ASP A 164 -12.50 -3.75 12.35
C ASP A 164 -13.43 -3.85 11.13
N ALA A 165 -14.16 -4.96 11.02
CA ALA A 165 -15.12 -5.16 9.95
C ALA A 165 -16.29 -4.14 10.07
N LEU A 166 -16.38 -3.20 9.12
CA LEU A 166 -17.47 -2.21 9.04
C LEU A 166 -18.81 -2.88 8.73
N LEU A 167 -18.80 -3.89 7.87
CA LEU A 167 -19.99 -4.59 7.44
C LEU A 167 -19.98 -6.03 7.92
N SER A 168 -21.14 -6.52 8.33
CA SER A 168 -21.35 -7.95 8.62
C SER A 168 -21.26 -8.78 7.32
N ALA A 169 -21.06 -10.10 7.44
CA ALA A 169 -20.98 -11.00 6.30
C ALA A 169 -22.20 -10.89 5.37
N ARG A 170 -23.40 -10.76 5.94
CA ARG A 170 -24.63 -10.59 5.17
C ARG A 170 -24.74 -9.23 4.46
N GLU A 171 -24.25 -8.16 5.08
CA GLU A 171 -24.16 -6.84 4.45
C GLU A 171 -23.18 -6.84 3.29
N VAL A 172 -22.05 -7.55 3.43
CA VAL A 172 -21.08 -7.76 2.35
C VAL A 172 -21.70 -8.53 1.17
N ASP A 173 -22.48 -9.58 1.43
CA ASP A 173 -23.18 -10.32 0.37
C ASP A 173 -24.15 -9.40 -0.40
N VAL A 174 -24.88 -8.54 0.30
CA VAL A 174 -25.77 -7.54 -0.32
C VAL A 174 -24.96 -6.56 -1.17
N VAL A 175 -23.87 -6.00 -0.64
CA VAL A 175 -23.01 -5.06 -1.39
C VAL A 175 -22.43 -5.71 -2.66
N ARG A 176 -22.06 -6.98 -2.60
CA ARG A 176 -21.59 -7.72 -3.77
C ARG A 176 -22.65 -7.78 -4.86
N CYS A 177 -23.87 -8.16 -4.49
CA CYS A 177 -25.00 -8.18 -5.44
C CYS A 177 -25.32 -6.79 -6.01
N VAL A 178 -25.18 -5.72 -5.19
CA VAL A 178 -25.33 -4.34 -5.63
C VAL A 178 -24.27 -3.96 -6.65
N ALA A 179 -23.03 -4.35 -6.43
CA ALA A 179 -21.92 -4.09 -7.34
C ALA A 179 -22.05 -4.86 -8.68
N GLU A 180 -22.71 -6.02 -8.66
CA GLU A 180 -23.08 -6.78 -9.85
C GLU A 180 -24.27 -6.15 -10.62
N GLY A 181 -24.88 -5.08 -10.10
CA GLY A 181 -25.98 -4.37 -10.75
C GLY A 181 -27.38 -4.96 -10.47
N LEU A 182 -27.51 -5.96 -9.59
CA LEU A 182 -28.78 -6.64 -9.32
C LEU A 182 -29.80 -5.71 -8.62
N SER A 183 -31.05 -5.72 -9.04
CA SER A 183 -32.15 -5.02 -8.35
C SER A 183 -32.44 -5.62 -6.96
N ASN A 184 -33.14 -4.89 -6.09
CA ASN A 184 -33.48 -5.40 -4.75
C ASN A 184 -34.29 -6.70 -4.79
N ARG A 185 -35.10 -6.89 -5.83
CA ARG A 185 -35.87 -8.12 -6.06
C ARG A 185 -34.96 -9.30 -6.42
N GLU A 186 -33.98 -9.08 -7.30
CA GLU A 186 -33.01 -10.12 -7.69
C GLU A 186 -32.09 -10.46 -6.53
N ILE A 187 -31.64 -9.47 -5.74
CA ILE A 187 -30.88 -9.68 -4.52
C ILE A 187 -31.67 -10.53 -3.52
N ALA A 188 -32.95 -10.20 -3.34
CA ALA A 188 -33.85 -10.95 -2.46
C ALA A 188 -33.96 -12.43 -2.88
N GLN A 189 -34.13 -12.68 -4.18
CA GLN A 189 -34.17 -14.03 -4.73
C GLN A 189 -32.83 -14.77 -4.54
N ARG A 190 -31.70 -14.13 -4.88
CA ARG A 190 -30.38 -14.73 -4.83
C ARG A 190 -29.93 -15.07 -3.40
N LEU A 191 -30.27 -14.21 -2.43
CA LEU A 191 -29.87 -14.39 -1.02
C LEU A 191 -30.94 -15.08 -0.16
N ASN A 192 -32.07 -15.50 -0.79
CA ASN A 192 -33.24 -16.08 -0.14
C ASN A 192 -33.79 -15.18 0.99
N LEU A 193 -34.00 -13.92 0.66
CA LEU A 193 -34.53 -12.86 1.54
C LEU A 193 -35.84 -12.29 0.98
N ARG A 194 -36.54 -11.50 1.79
CA ARG A 194 -37.64 -10.66 1.32
C ARG A 194 -37.09 -9.31 0.81
N GLU A 195 -37.70 -8.71 -0.19
CA GLU A 195 -37.26 -7.45 -0.78
C GLU A 195 -37.15 -6.31 0.26
N HIS A 196 -38.08 -6.23 1.21
CA HIS A 196 -38.00 -5.24 2.29
C HIS A 196 -36.81 -5.46 3.23
N THR A 197 -36.35 -6.72 3.39
CA THR A 197 -35.16 -7.05 4.18
C THR A 197 -33.91 -6.56 3.46
N VAL A 198 -33.85 -6.67 2.14
CA VAL A 198 -32.77 -6.09 1.33
C VAL A 198 -32.72 -4.58 1.47
N LYS A 199 -33.88 -3.90 1.44
CA LYS A 199 -33.96 -2.43 1.69
C LYS A 199 -33.42 -2.05 3.07
N ASN A 200 -33.73 -2.85 4.10
CA ASN A 200 -33.21 -2.61 5.46
C ASN A 200 -31.68 -2.82 5.54
N TYR A 201 -31.14 -3.83 4.85
CA TYR A 201 -29.69 -4.00 4.74
C TYR A 201 -29.04 -2.82 4.04
N LEU A 202 -29.58 -2.36 2.92
CA LEU A 202 -29.07 -1.18 2.20
C LEU A 202 -29.04 0.07 3.06
N PHE A 203 -30.12 0.31 3.82
CA PHE A 203 -30.16 1.45 4.74
C PHE A 203 -29.04 1.39 5.78
N ARG A 204 -28.81 0.23 6.41
CA ARG A 204 -27.71 0.02 7.37
C ARG A 204 -26.33 0.14 6.71
N ILE A 205 -26.20 -0.34 5.48
CA ILE A 205 -24.96 -0.24 4.70
C ILE A 205 -24.66 1.23 4.40
N PHE A 206 -25.65 2.02 4.01
CA PHE A 206 -25.49 3.45 3.75
C PHE A 206 -25.02 4.19 5.00
N ASP A 207 -25.65 3.93 6.14
CA ASP A 207 -25.26 4.51 7.42
C ASP A 207 -23.83 4.13 7.82
N LYS A 208 -23.48 2.85 7.74
CA LYS A 208 -22.15 2.35 8.12
C LYS A 208 -21.00 2.81 7.20
N LEU A 209 -21.28 3.00 5.92
CA LEU A 209 -20.29 3.46 4.93
C LEU A 209 -20.27 4.98 4.77
N GLY A 210 -21.23 5.71 5.40
CA GLY A 210 -21.35 7.15 5.25
C GLY A 210 -21.71 7.59 3.82
N VAL A 211 -22.47 6.78 3.09
CA VAL A 211 -22.87 7.04 1.70
C VAL A 211 -24.39 7.27 1.61
N SER A 212 -24.81 8.05 0.63
CA SER A 212 -26.21 8.49 0.49
C SER A 212 -26.97 7.80 -0.64
N SER A 213 -26.26 7.08 -1.50
CA SER A 213 -26.87 6.49 -2.69
C SER A 213 -26.32 5.09 -3.01
N ARG A 214 -27.15 4.32 -3.75
CA ARG A 214 -26.73 3.01 -4.28
C ARG A 214 -25.51 3.11 -5.19
N VAL A 215 -25.42 4.18 -5.99
CA VAL A 215 -24.28 4.41 -6.87
C VAL A 215 -23.00 4.61 -6.06
N GLU A 216 -23.08 5.33 -4.95
CA GLU A 216 -21.95 5.51 -4.04
C GLU A 216 -21.49 4.19 -3.40
N VAL A 217 -22.43 3.29 -3.07
CA VAL A 217 -22.08 1.92 -2.60
C VAL A 217 -21.31 1.16 -3.68
N VAL A 218 -21.73 1.24 -4.95
CA VAL A 218 -21.02 0.63 -6.07
C VAL A 218 -19.65 1.24 -6.23
N LEU A 219 -19.53 2.57 -6.23
CA LEU A 219 -18.24 3.27 -6.33
C LEU A 219 -17.34 2.95 -5.13
N TYR A 220 -17.92 2.88 -3.92
CA TYR A 220 -17.20 2.47 -2.73
C TYR A 220 -16.70 1.02 -2.83
N ALA A 221 -17.52 0.11 -3.35
CA ALA A 221 -17.17 -1.28 -3.56
C ALA A 221 -16.08 -1.47 -4.63
N LEU A 222 -16.14 -0.68 -5.72
CA LEU A 222 -15.18 -0.73 -6.83
C LEU A 222 -13.91 0.10 -6.54
N GLY A 223 -14.04 1.22 -5.82
CA GLY A 223 -12.95 2.17 -5.55
C GLY A 223 -12.20 1.92 -4.24
N ASN A 224 -12.68 1.01 -3.39
CA ASN A 224 -12.21 0.90 -2.01
C ASN A 224 -10.89 0.15 -1.84
N HIS A 225 -9.90 0.51 -2.63
CA HIS A 225 -8.53 0.07 -2.37
C HIS A 225 -7.55 1.21 -2.11
N GLY A 226 -7.99 2.48 -1.97
CA GLY A 226 -7.04 3.56 -1.73
C GLY A 226 -7.57 4.92 -1.26
N ALA A 227 -8.85 5.22 -1.38
CA ALA A 227 -9.33 6.61 -1.22
C ALA A 227 -10.06 6.93 0.11
N ALA A 228 -10.53 5.96 0.85
CA ALA A 228 -11.29 6.20 2.09
C ALA A 228 -10.40 6.52 3.30
N ALA A 229 -9.15 6.05 3.32
CA ALA A 229 -8.19 6.37 4.38
C ALA A 229 -7.77 7.85 4.36
N ALA A 230 -7.66 8.46 3.18
CA ALA A 230 -7.20 9.83 3.03
C ALA A 230 -8.25 10.90 3.39
N LYS A 231 -9.56 10.58 3.36
CA LYS A 231 -10.61 11.53 3.74
C LYS A 231 -10.97 11.50 5.22
N ALA A 232 -10.83 10.36 5.89
CA ALA A 232 -11.08 10.26 7.34
C ALA A 232 -10.04 11.02 8.15
N ASP A 233 -8.77 11.05 7.73
CA ASP A 233 -7.70 11.80 8.39
C ASP A 233 -7.81 13.33 8.19
N ALA A 234 -8.39 13.79 7.09
CA ALA A 234 -8.62 15.21 6.85
C ALA A 234 -9.73 15.79 7.73
N ASP A 235 -10.79 15.04 8.01
CA ASP A 235 -11.93 15.48 8.84
C ASP A 235 -11.61 15.44 10.35
N VAL A 236 -10.75 14.56 10.81
CA VAL A 236 -10.31 14.50 12.22
C VAL A 236 -9.37 15.65 12.55
N ASN A 237 -8.53 16.08 11.61
CA ASN A 237 -7.61 17.19 11.84
C ASN A 237 -8.30 18.56 11.75
N SER A 238 -9.37 18.69 10.97
CA SER A 238 -10.18 19.91 10.88
C SER A 238 -11.01 20.20 12.13
N LYS A 239 -11.31 19.19 12.97
CA LYS A 239 -12.09 19.37 14.21
C LYS A 239 -11.24 19.66 15.45
N LYS A 240 -9.91 19.55 15.38
CA LYS A 240 -9.02 19.85 16.50
C LYS A 240 -8.57 21.32 16.59
N ASP A 241 -8.72 22.09 15.52
CA ASP A 241 -8.25 23.50 15.49
C ASP A 241 -9.32 24.54 15.85
N THR A 242 -10.54 24.13 16.29
CA THR A 242 -11.61 25.08 16.62
C THR A 242 -11.90 25.22 18.12
N THR A 243 -10.94 24.93 18.99
CA THR A 243 -11.13 25.13 20.44
C THR A 243 -9.88 25.72 21.11
N ALA A 244 -9.49 26.92 20.71
CA ALA A 244 -8.65 27.83 21.51
C ALA A 244 -8.83 29.27 21.05
N ALA A 245 -9.87 29.93 21.52
CA ALA A 245 -9.95 31.37 21.47
C ALA A 245 -9.15 31.97 22.64
N PRO A 246 -8.26 32.93 22.45
CA PRO A 246 -7.57 33.60 23.55
C PRO A 246 -8.52 34.56 24.25
N ARG A 247 -8.60 34.48 25.56
CA ARG A 247 -9.26 35.46 26.43
C ARG A 247 -8.50 36.80 26.35
N ALA A 248 -9.19 37.83 25.91
CA ALA A 248 -8.70 39.20 25.94
C ALA A 248 -8.72 39.70 27.40
N ASP A 249 -7.54 40.08 27.92
CA ASP A 249 -7.37 40.85 29.15
C ASP A 249 -7.89 42.26 28.94
N LEU A 250 -8.86 42.68 29.74
CA LEU A 250 -9.30 44.08 29.88
C LEU A 250 -8.49 44.76 30.98
N PRO A 251 -7.96 45.97 30.76
CA PRO A 251 -7.19 46.70 31.78
C PRO A 251 -8.11 47.34 32.83
N VAL A 252 -7.86 47.01 34.08
CA VAL A 252 -8.49 47.65 35.24
C VAL A 252 -7.93 49.08 35.41
N ARG A 253 -8.81 50.06 35.25
CA ARG A 253 -8.50 51.50 35.49
C ARG A 253 -8.64 51.81 36.98
N VAL A 254 -7.55 52.05 37.67
CA VAL A 254 -7.55 52.55 39.06
C VAL A 254 -7.85 54.06 39.04
N MET A 255 -8.93 54.49 39.66
CA MET A 255 -9.14 55.90 40.03
C MET A 255 -8.66 56.09 41.49
N ARG A 256 -7.76 57.05 41.68
CA ARG A 256 -7.40 57.63 42.96
C ARG A 256 -8.51 58.52 43.50
N ARG A 257 -8.85 58.37 44.73
CA ARG A 257 -8.87 59.39 45.79
C ARG A 257 -8.61 58.76 47.10
#